data_4f3e6f7a34949ba214f1220e1218b278
#
_entry.id   4f3e6f7a34949ba214f1220e1218b278
#
_cell.length_a   1.000
_cell.length_b   1.000
_cell.length_c   1.000
_cell.angle_alpha   90.00
_cell.angle_beta   90.00
_cell.angle_gamma   90.00
#
_symmetry.space_group_name_H-M   'P 1'
#
loop_
_entity.id
_entity.type
_entity.pdbx_description
1 polymer ?
#
loop_
_entity_poly.entity_id
_entity_poly.type
_entity_poly.pdbx_seq_one_letter_code
_entity_poly.pdbx_strand_id
1 'polypeptide(L)'
;MEAIETRSTGSGSEREAVHDSTVGIHLAVLSTLGVDLPETAKILDFGCGAGSTVRALRARRYLNACGYDVGDGRTLVRDERGQIKVGTQLDLRLPYEDNTFDLVISDQVFEHVQDQVRAFEELLRITKPGGHGLHIIPARYAPIEPHILVPFGGVFQHRWWYKLWASFGIRNRFQAGLSADETADHNTFFVSEATRYIATSCYRVIFREVGFQYRFAEQEFFDSHDRPSMRAIGKLGRPAMRLYRTFRSRIVYLRKPDSPR
;
A
#
# COMPACT_ATOMS: atom_id res chain seq x y z
N MET A 1 4.79 0.25 -22.62
CA MET A 1 3.75 1.03 -21.92
C MET A 1 4.35 1.43 -20.59
N GLU A 2 4.67 2.72 -20.40
CA GLU A 2 5.38 3.17 -19.20
C GLU A 2 4.47 3.10 -18.00
N ALA A 3 4.94 2.42 -16.94
CA ALA A 3 4.27 2.41 -15.65
C ALA A 3 4.24 3.85 -15.11
N ILE A 4 3.05 4.36 -14.84
CA ILE A 4 2.80 5.70 -14.34
C ILE A 4 3.17 5.71 -12.84
N GLU A 5 4.41 6.09 -12.55
CA GLU A 5 4.82 6.37 -11.17
C GLU A 5 4.09 7.62 -10.65
N THR A 6 3.14 7.43 -9.76
CA THR A 6 2.54 8.51 -8.96
C THR A 6 3.48 8.84 -7.79
N ARG A 7 4.69 9.34 -8.06
CA ARG A 7 5.61 9.75 -6.99
C ARG A 7 5.86 11.25 -7.00
N SER A 8 5.81 11.83 -5.79
CA SER A 8 6.04 13.24 -5.52
C SER A 8 7.35 13.75 -6.13
N THR A 9 7.36 15.01 -6.56
CA THR A 9 8.47 15.71 -7.20
C THR A 9 9.57 16.17 -6.23
N GLY A 10 9.72 15.54 -5.05
CA GLY A 10 10.76 15.87 -4.09
C GLY A 10 12.17 15.44 -4.57
N SER A 11 13.20 16.14 -4.11
CA SER A 11 14.60 15.73 -4.29
C SER A 11 14.84 14.35 -3.67
N GLY A 12 15.92 13.65 -4.06
CA GLY A 12 16.24 12.32 -3.52
C GLY A 12 16.25 12.30 -1.97
N SER A 13 16.82 13.34 -1.34
CA SER A 13 16.87 13.50 0.11
C SER A 13 15.50 13.70 0.77
N GLU A 14 14.58 14.43 0.12
CA GLU A 14 13.21 14.61 0.63
C GLU A 14 12.41 13.32 0.56
N ARG A 15 12.59 12.54 -0.52
CA ARG A 15 11.95 11.22 -0.66
C ARG A 15 12.45 10.23 0.38
N GLU A 16 13.74 10.19 0.65
CA GLU A 16 14.32 9.35 1.71
C GLU A 16 13.80 9.75 3.08
N ALA A 17 13.71 11.03 3.39
CA ALA A 17 13.15 11.52 4.66
C ALA A 17 11.65 11.13 4.82
N VAL A 18 10.85 11.17 3.75
CA VAL A 18 9.45 10.74 3.78
C VAL A 18 9.34 9.25 4.06
N HIS A 19 10.13 8.42 3.39
CA HIS A 19 10.11 6.96 3.62
C HIS A 19 10.63 6.59 5.01
N ASP A 20 11.61 7.32 5.52
CA ASP A 20 12.10 7.13 6.88
C ASP A 20 11.01 7.44 7.91
N SER A 21 10.28 8.55 7.75
CA SER A 21 9.11 8.88 8.58
C SER A 21 8.02 7.81 8.48
N THR A 22 7.72 7.31 7.27
CA THR A 22 6.71 6.26 7.06
C THR A 22 7.06 4.97 7.80
N VAL A 23 8.31 4.51 7.69
CA VAL A 23 8.80 3.33 8.42
C VAL A 23 8.72 3.56 9.94
N GLY A 24 9.08 4.77 10.40
CA GLY A 24 8.94 5.14 11.81
C GLY A 24 7.50 4.99 12.31
N ILE A 25 6.53 5.45 11.52
CA ILE A 25 5.10 5.32 11.84
C ILE A 25 4.67 3.84 11.85
N HIS A 26 5.09 3.04 10.86
CA HIS A 26 4.75 1.61 10.83
C HIS A 26 5.25 0.87 12.08
N LEU A 27 6.50 1.10 12.47
CA LEU A 27 7.08 0.49 13.67
C LEU A 27 6.39 0.96 14.94
N ALA A 28 6.05 2.25 15.04
CA ALA A 28 5.32 2.81 16.18
C ALA A 28 3.90 2.25 16.29
N VAL A 29 3.19 2.06 15.17
CA VAL A 29 1.87 1.38 15.14
C VAL A 29 2.00 -0.04 15.64
N LEU A 30 2.98 -0.80 15.17
CA LEU A 30 3.23 -2.18 15.60
C LEU A 30 3.52 -2.25 17.10
N SER A 31 4.38 -1.37 17.61
CA SER A 31 4.68 -1.29 19.04
C SER A 31 3.44 -0.98 19.88
N THR A 32 2.58 -0.05 19.43
CA THR A 32 1.29 0.25 20.08
C THR A 32 0.34 -0.96 20.08
N LEU A 33 0.46 -1.85 19.10
CA LEU A 33 -0.28 -3.11 19.01
C LEU A 33 0.36 -4.24 19.83
N GLY A 34 1.46 -3.97 20.53
CA GLY A 34 2.20 -4.95 21.34
C GLY A 34 3.10 -5.86 20.51
N VAL A 35 3.49 -5.42 19.31
CA VAL A 35 4.40 -6.16 18.44
C VAL A 35 5.79 -5.53 18.52
N ASP A 36 6.69 -6.21 19.24
CA ASP A 36 8.10 -5.85 19.31
C ASP A 36 8.92 -6.79 18.43
N LEU A 37 9.56 -6.23 17.42
CA LEU A 37 10.36 -6.99 16.46
C LEU A 37 11.84 -6.95 16.86
N PRO A 38 12.52 -8.12 16.94
CA PRO A 38 13.96 -8.12 17.14
C PRO A 38 14.68 -7.59 15.89
N GLU A 39 15.88 -7.05 16.03
CA GLU A 39 16.69 -6.58 14.88
C GLU A 39 16.96 -7.70 13.85
N THR A 40 16.91 -8.96 14.27
CA THR A 40 17.04 -10.13 13.41
C THR A 40 15.78 -10.49 12.62
N ALA A 41 14.67 -9.79 12.84
CA ALA A 41 13.41 -10.05 12.16
C ALA A 41 13.56 -10.00 10.64
N LYS A 42 12.95 -10.96 9.96
CA LYS A 42 12.82 -10.96 8.50
C LYS A 42 11.58 -10.16 8.12
N ILE A 43 11.77 -9.05 7.43
CA ILE A 43 10.70 -8.12 7.04
C ILE A 43 10.60 -8.07 5.52
N LEU A 44 9.40 -8.25 4.98
CA LEU A 44 9.11 -8.05 3.56
C LEU A 44 8.35 -6.74 3.35
N ASP A 45 8.85 -5.90 2.44
CA ASP A 45 8.10 -4.80 1.84
C ASP A 45 7.46 -5.30 0.53
N PHE A 46 6.16 -5.57 0.57
CA PHE A 46 5.38 -6.05 -0.57
C PHE A 46 4.91 -4.85 -1.41
N GLY A 47 5.33 -4.77 -2.66
CA GLY A 47 5.17 -3.59 -3.51
C GLY A 47 6.22 -2.53 -3.22
N CYS A 48 7.48 -2.94 -3.05
CA CYS A 48 8.56 -2.09 -2.56
C CYS A 48 9.03 -1.01 -3.55
N GLY A 49 8.58 -1.04 -4.79
CA GLY A 49 9.04 -0.13 -5.84
C GLY A 49 10.56 -0.03 -5.88
N ALA A 50 11.09 1.17 -5.77
CA ALA A 50 12.55 1.42 -5.77
C ALA A 50 13.27 1.02 -4.46
N GLY A 51 12.61 0.34 -3.52
CA GLY A 51 13.20 -0.19 -2.29
C GLY A 51 13.53 0.85 -1.23
N SER A 52 12.89 2.01 -1.25
CA SER A 52 13.15 3.08 -0.27
C SER A 52 12.78 2.66 1.15
N THR A 53 11.66 1.97 1.32
CA THR A 53 11.23 1.41 2.62
C THR A 53 12.23 0.36 3.12
N VAL A 54 12.72 -0.51 2.24
CA VAL A 54 13.74 -1.52 2.58
C VAL A 54 15.01 -0.84 3.09
N ARG A 55 15.48 0.21 2.41
CA ARG A 55 16.65 0.99 2.86
C ARG A 55 16.41 1.65 4.23
N ALA A 56 15.24 2.24 4.44
CA ALA A 56 14.88 2.88 5.69
C ALA A 56 14.79 1.88 6.86
N LEU A 57 14.27 0.66 6.63
CA LEU A 57 14.27 -0.42 7.62
C LEU A 57 15.70 -0.83 8.00
N ARG A 58 16.59 -0.97 7.02
CA ARG A 58 17.99 -1.34 7.26
C ARG A 58 18.78 -0.26 7.98
N ALA A 59 18.51 1.01 7.68
CA ALA A 59 19.09 2.13 8.44
C ALA A 59 18.69 2.07 9.92
N ARG A 60 17.54 1.44 10.24
CA ARG A 60 17.07 1.15 11.60
C ARG A 60 17.48 -0.22 12.13
N ARG A 61 18.52 -0.83 11.54
CA ARG A 61 19.14 -2.10 11.93
C ARG A 61 18.33 -3.37 11.63
N TYR A 62 17.20 -3.30 10.93
CA TYR A 62 16.52 -4.48 10.40
C TYR A 62 17.21 -4.98 9.13
N LEU A 63 18.40 -5.56 9.30
CA LEU A 63 19.30 -5.93 8.18
C LEU A 63 18.71 -7.05 7.29
N ASN A 64 17.76 -7.83 7.80
CA ASN A 64 17.05 -8.86 7.06
C ASN A 64 15.80 -8.38 6.33
N ALA A 65 15.61 -7.05 6.22
CA ALA A 65 14.55 -6.48 5.40
C ALA A 65 14.85 -6.69 3.92
N CYS A 66 13.84 -7.14 3.17
CA CYS A 66 13.87 -7.30 1.73
C CYS A 66 12.59 -6.78 1.08
N GLY A 67 12.55 -6.70 -0.24
CA GLY A 67 11.42 -6.19 -1.00
C GLY A 67 10.99 -7.15 -2.11
N TYR A 68 9.73 -7.04 -2.49
CA TYR A 68 9.17 -7.65 -3.69
C TYR A 68 8.34 -6.63 -4.45
N ASP A 69 8.49 -6.59 -5.77
CA ASP A 69 7.65 -5.76 -6.64
C ASP A 69 7.36 -6.48 -7.96
N VAL A 70 6.30 -6.07 -8.65
CA VAL A 70 5.99 -6.46 -10.02
C VAL A 70 6.44 -5.32 -10.92
N GLY A 71 7.69 -5.34 -11.34
CA GLY A 71 8.28 -4.27 -12.13
C GLY A 71 8.57 -4.69 -13.58
N ASP A 72 8.67 -3.70 -14.46
CA ASP A 72 9.18 -3.87 -15.82
C ASP A 72 10.72 -3.97 -15.87
N GLY A 73 11.38 -4.12 -14.74
CA GLY A 73 12.84 -4.19 -14.59
C GLY A 73 13.56 -2.85 -14.78
N ARG A 74 12.85 -1.76 -15.10
CA ARG A 74 13.48 -0.44 -15.35
C ARG A 74 13.51 0.44 -14.10
N THR A 75 12.54 0.28 -13.22
CA THR A 75 12.35 1.12 -12.02
C THR A 75 13.01 0.54 -10.78
N LEU A 76 13.40 -0.74 -10.82
CA LEU A 76 14.04 -1.39 -9.69
C LEU A 76 15.49 -0.93 -9.60
N VAL A 77 15.78 -0.18 -8.55
CA VAL A 77 17.16 0.10 -8.17
C VAL A 77 17.86 -1.25 -8.01
N ARG A 78 18.96 -1.46 -8.75
CA ARG A 78 19.85 -2.59 -8.51
C ARG A 78 20.23 -2.56 -7.04
N ASP A 79 19.56 -3.39 -6.25
CA ASP A 79 20.05 -3.68 -4.92
C ASP A 79 21.30 -4.54 -5.11
N GLU A 80 22.47 -3.97 -4.85
CA GLU A 80 23.78 -4.62 -4.96
C GLU A 80 23.87 -5.90 -4.12
N ARG A 81 22.88 -6.17 -3.27
CA ARG A 81 22.79 -7.35 -2.39
C ARG A 81 21.72 -8.36 -2.82
N GLY A 82 21.01 -8.17 -3.93
CA GLY A 82 20.00 -9.10 -4.44
C GLY A 82 18.77 -9.31 -3.55
N GLN A 83 18.43 -8.33 -2.74
CA GLN A 83 17.37 -8.45 -1.72
C GLN A 83 16.00 -7.96 -2.18
N ILE A 84 15.93 -7.33 -3.36
CA ILE A 84 14.66 -7.02 -4.02
C ILE A 84 14.43 -8.07 -5.11
N LYS A 85 13.32 -8.79 -4.98
CA LYS A 85 12.89 -9.76 -5.98
C LYS A 85 11.79 -9.16 -6.84
N VAL A 86 11.84 -9.48 -8.12
CA VAL A 86 10.87 -9.01 -9.12
C VAL A 86 10.04 -10.18 -9.59
N GLY A 87 8.75 -9.98 -9.66
CA GLY A 87 7.81 -10.93 -10.23
C GLY A 87 6.95 -10.34 -11.33
N THR A 88 5.97 -11.11 -11.77
CA THR A 88 4.93 -10.66 -12.71
C THR A 88 3.57 -10.70 -12.03
N GLN A 89 2.62 -9.88 -12.48
CA GLN A 89 1.24 -9.94 -11.97
C GLN A 89 0.52 -11.24 -12.34
N LEU A 90 1.01 -11.96 -13.34
CA LEU A 90 0.40 -13.20 -13.84
C LEU A 90 0.74 -14.40 -12.92
N ASP A 91 1.89 -14.36 -12.26
CA ASP A 91 2.29 -15.38 -11.30
C ASP A 91 2.38 -14.77 -9.90
N LEU A 92 1.26 -14.87 -9.18
CA LEU A 92 1.18 -14.35 -7.80
C LEU A 92 1.88 -15.26 -6.77
N ARG A 93 2.60 -16.31 -7.21
CA ARG A 93 3.42 -17.09 -6.30
C ARG A 93 4.68 -16.31 -5.98
N LEU A 94 4.77 -15.82 -4.74
CA LEU A 94 5.93 -15.07 -4.28
C LEU A 94 7.16 -16.01 -4.20
N PRO A 95 8.36 -15.55 -4.65
CA PRO A 95 9.58 -16.36 -4.72
C PRO A 95 10.25 -16.53 -3.35
N TYR A 96 9.44 -16.86 -2.34
CA TYR A 96 9.86 -17.11 -0.96
C TYR A 96 9.28 -18.42 -0.46
N GLU A 97 9.99 -19.05 0.46
CA GLU A 97 9.53 -20.26 1.14
C GLU A 97 8.40 -19.95 2.12
N ASP A 98 7.65 -21.00 2.49
CA ASP A 98 6.60 -20.90 3.51
C ASP A 98 7.21 -20.45 4.85
N ASN A 99 6.45 -19.72 5.63
CA ASN A 99 6.82 -19.33 7.00
C ASN A 99 8.19 -18.63 7.10
N THR A 100 8.48 -17.72 6.17
CA THR A 100 9.78 -17.03 6.08
C THR A 100 9.80 -15.74 6.91
N PHE A 101 8.74 -14.94 6.88
CA PHE A 101 8.74 -13.58 7.38
C PHE A 101 8.10 -13.43 8.75
N ASP A 102 8.73 -12.62 9.60
CA ASP A 102 8.18 -12.20 10.88
C ASP A 102 7.16 -11.07 10.69
N LEU A 103 7.41 -10.19 9.69
CA LEU A 103 6.54 -9.09 9.32
C LEU A 103 6.47 -8.94 7.79
N VAL A 104 5.26 -8.68 7.28
CA VAL A 104 5.02 -8.21 5.91
C VAL A 104 4.35 -6.84 5.96
N ILE A 105 4.92 -5.85 5.28
CA ILE A 105 4.34 -4.51 5.16
C ILE A 105 3.99 -4.20 3.71
N SER A 106 3.02 -3.32 3.50
CA SER A 106 2.76 -2.70 2.20
C SER A 106 2.10 -1.33 2.36
N ASP A 107 2.40 -0.41 1.47
CA ASP A 107 1.80 0.92 1.46
C ASP A 107 1.36 1.29 0.03
N GLN A 108 0.05 1.50 -0.19
CA GLN A 108 -0.56 1.85 -1.47
C GLN A 108 -0.19 0.85 -2.59
N VAL A 109 -0.42 -0.44 -2.34
CA VAL A 109 -0.09 -1.54 -3.26
C VAL A 109 -1.33 -2.30 -3.71
N PHE A 110 -2.24 -2.61 -2.78
CA PHE A 110 -3.36 -3.51 -3.06
C PHE A 110 -4.35 -2.98 -4.09
N GLU A 111 -4.42 -1.67 -4.30
CA GLU A 111 -5.20 -1.07 -5.40
C GLU A 111 -4.67 -1.48 -6.78
N HIS A 112 -3.42 -1.91 -6.89
CA HIS A 112 -2.80 -2.37 -8.13
C HIS A 112 -2.78 -3.90 -8.27
N VAL A 113 -3.24 -4.62 -7.26
CA VAL A 113 -3.31 -6.10 -7.27
C VAL A 113 -4.66 -6.55 -7.80
N GLN A 114 -4.68 -7.21 -8.96
CA GLN A 114 -5.92 -7.65 -9.61
C GLN A 114 -6.59 -8.81 -8.86
N ASP A 115 -5.83 -9.81 -8.42
CA ASP A 115 -6.33 -10.91 -7.57
C ASP A 115 -5.84 -10.74 -6.14
N GLN A 116 -6.60 -9.96 -5.36
CA GLN A 116 -6.24 -9.65 -3.98
C GLN A 116 -6.43 -10.87 -3.05
N VAL A 117 -7.33 -11.80 -3.38
CA VAL A 117 -7.50 -13.04 -2.60
C VAL A 117 -6.22 -13.85 -2.68
N ARG A 118 -5.76 -14.13 -3.90
CA ARG A 118 -4.53 -14.88 -4.14
C ARG A 118 -3.30 -14.21 -3.50
N ALA A 119 -3.24 -12.88 -3.56
CA ALA A 119 -2.17 -12.15 -2.92
C ALA A 119 -2.15 -12.37 -1.39
N PHE A 120 -3.31 -12.27 -0.72
CA PHE A 120 -3.36 -12.53 0.72
C PHE A 120 -3.13 -14.00 1.08
N GLU A 121 -3.51 -14.96 0.24
CA GLU A 121 -3.13 -16.37 0.42
C GLU A 121 -1.61 -16.54 0.40
N GLU A 122 -0.92 -15.92 -0.56
CA GLU A 122 0.53 -15.95 -0.65
C GLU A 122 1.19 -15.24 0.53
N LEU A 123 0.66 -14.07 0.97
CA LEU A 123 1.16 -13.41 2.16
C LEU A 123 0.98 -14.28 3.41
N LEU A 124 -0.16 -14.99 3.54
CA LEU A 124 -0.35 -15.94 4.63
C LEU A 124 0.69 -17.08 4.56
N ARG A 125 0.92 -17.64 3.36
CA ARG A 125 1.87 -18.72 3.15
C ARG A 125 3.28 -18.33 3.62
N ILE A 126 3.78 -17.19 3.19
CA ILE A 126 5.15 -16.75 3.48
C ILE A 126 5.34 -16.17 4.88
N THR A 127 4.28 -15.73 5.56
CA THR A 127 4.34 -15.24 6.95
C THR A 127 4.49 -16.41 7.90
N LYS A 128 5.34 -16.29 8.91
CA LYS A 128 5.51 -17.29 9.99
C LYS A 128 4.24 -17.47 10.81
N PRO A 129 3.97 -18.62 11.41
CA PRO A 129 2.99 -18.75 12.48
C PRO A 129 3.28 -17.69 13.57
N GLY A 130 2.25 -17.00 14.04
CA GLY A 130 2.38 -15.86 14.96
C GLY A 130 2.91 -14.57 14.32
N GLY A 131 3.38 -14.61 13.07
CA GLY A 131 3.90 -13.44 12.34
C GLY A 131 2.82 -12.44 11.94
N HIS A 132 3.26 -11.27 11.52
CA HIS A 132 2.46 -10.06 11.42
C HIS A 132 2.40 -9.49 10.00
N GLY A 133 1.31 -8.75 9.72
CA GLY A 133 1.19 -7.89 8.55
C GLY A 133 0.71 -6.49 8.94
N LEU A 134 1.23 -5.45 8.29
CA LEU A 134 0.72 -4.10 8.41
C LEU A 134 0.60 -3.47 7.01
N HIS A 135 -0.63 -3.22 6.60
CA HIS A 135 -0.93 -2.79 5.24
C HIS A 135 -1.72 -1.49 5.24
N ILE A 136 -1.26 -0.51 4.46
CA ILE A 136 -1.97 0.75 4.21
C ILE A 136 -2.62 0.63 2.84
N ILE A 137 -3.95 0.53 2.82
CA ILE A 137 -4.73 0.27 1.62
C ILE A 137 -5.66 1.47 1.35
N PRO A 138 -5.60 2.10 0.16
CA PRO A 138 -6.45 3.25 -0.13
C PRO A 138 -7.94 2.89 -0.13
N ALA A 139 -8.76 3.86 0.24
CA ALA A 139 -10.19 3.66 0.30
C ALA A 139 -10.82 3.73 -1.09
N ARG A 140 -11.82 2.86 -1.34
CA ARG A 140 -12.61 2.90 -2.59
C ARG A 140 -13.35 4.23 -2.77
N TYR A 141 -13.82 4.83 -1.68
CA TYR A 141 -14.64 6.05 -1.70
C TYR A 141 -13.81 7.31 -1.48
N ALA A 142 -12.52 7.29 -1.83
CA ALA A 142 -11.68 8.47 -1.75
C ALA A 142 -12.32 9.65 -2.50
N PRO A 143 -12.43 10.84 -1.88
CA PRO A 143 -13.04 12.02 -2.53
C PRO A 143 -12.29 12.45 -3.80
N ILE A 144 -10.99 12.21 -3.85
CA ILE A 144 -10.16 12.43 -5.05
C ILE A 144 -9.40 11.15 -5.30
N GLU A 145 -9.51 10.63 -6.52
CA GLU A 145 -8.71 9.49 -6.96
C GLU A 145 -7.26 9.96 -7.13
N PRO A 146 -6.28 9.37 -6.40
CA PRO A 146 -4.94 9.97 -6.30
C PRO A 146 -4.12 9.90 -7.58
N HIS A 147 -4.41 8.96 -8.49
CA HIS A 147 -3.62 8.75 -9.70
C HIS A 147 -4.05 9.67 -10.86
N ILE A 148 -5.35 9.91 -10.98
CA ILE A 148 -5.92 10.72 -12.06
C ILE A 148 -6.43 12.09 -11.58
N LEU A 149 -6.41 12.35 -10.28
CA LEU A 149 -6.84 13.58 -9.59
C LEU A 149 -8.31 13.93 -9.78
N VAL A 150 -9.13 12.98 -10.23
CA VAL A 150 -10.56 13.20 -10.51
C VAL A 150 -11.37 12.99 -9.24
N PRO A 151 -12.28 13.93 -8.87
CA PRO A 151 -13.22 13.75 -7.78
C PRO A 151 -14.04 12.47 -7.95
N PHE A 152 -14.05 11.63 -6.90
CA PHE A 152 -14.71 10.32 -6.87
C PHE A 152 -14.39 9.41 -8.07
N GLY A 153 -13.21 9.59 -8.70
CA GLY A 153 -12.80 8.84 -9.89
C GLY A 153 -12.69 7.33 -9.68
N GLY A 154 -12.43 6.86 -8.46
CA GLY A 154 -12.44 5.44 -8.10
C GLY A 154 -13.85 4.84 -7.95
N VAL A 155 -14.90 5.69 -7.87
CA VAL A 155 -16.31 5.29 -7.73
C VAL A 155 -17.07 5.42 -9.04
N PHE A 156 -17.00 6.61 -9.65
CA PHE A 156 -17.63 6.91 -10.94
C PHE A 156 -16.66 6.63 -12.08
N GLN A 157 -16.48 5.36 -12.40
CA GLN A 157 -15.52 4.89 -13.41
C GLN A 157 -16.12 4.97 -14.83
N HIS A 158 -16.65 6.14 -15.19
CA HIS A 158 -17.26 6.37 -16.49
C HIS A 158 -16.49 7.41 -17.30
N ARG A 159 -16.25 7.14 -18.59
CA ARG A 159 -15.53 8.04 -19.50
C ARG A 159 -16.08 9.48 -19.49
N TRP A 160 -17.42 9.63 -19.46
CA TRP A 160 -18.05 10.97 -19.45
C TRP A 160 -17.70 11.76 -18.17
N TRP A 161 -17.56 11.07 -17.01
CA TRP A 161 -17.15 11.68 -15.74
C TRP A 161 -15.71 12.20 -15.83
N TYR A 162 -14.82 11.40 -16.38
CA TYR A 162 -13.43 11.80 -16.59
C TYR A 162 -13.30 12.93 -17.61
N LYS A 163 -14.08 12.90 -18.70
CA LYS A 163 -14.13 13.98 -19.70
C LYS A 163 -14.61 15.29 -19.10
N LEU A 164 -15.66 15.24 -18.26
CA LEU A 164 -16.18 16.43 -17.56
C LEU A 164 -15.06 17.12 -16.77
N TRP A 165 -14.35 16.39 -15.92
CA TRP A 165 -13.27 16.96 -15.11
C TRP A 165 -12.05 17.38 -15.93
N ALA A 166 -11.71 16.66 -16.98
CA ALA A 166 -10.68 17.05 -17.93
C ALA A 166 -11.02 18.37 -18.66
N SER A 167 -12.31 18.63 -18.95
CA SER A 167 -12.77 19.88 -19.53
C SER A 167 -12.60 21.08 -18.59
N PHE A 168 -12.63 20.84 -17.26
CA PHE A 168 -12.30 21.83 -16.23
C PHE A 168 -10.80 21.93 -15.94
N GLY A 169 -9.94 21.25 -16.73
CA GLY A 169 -8.49 21.32 -16.58
C GLY A 169 -7.91 20.35 -15.55
N ILE A 170 -8.69 19.43 -14.98
CA ILE A 170 -8.18 18.41 -14.05
C ILE A 170 -7.37 17.37 -14.85
N ARG A 171 -6.07 17.39 -14.64
CA ARG A 171 -5.07 16.51 -15.27
C ARG A 171 -3.94 16.22 -14.30
N ASN A 172 -3.38 15.03 -14.37
CA ASN A 172 -2.10 14.76 -13.73
C ASN A 172 -0.94 15.22 -14.62
N ARG A 173 0.29 15.19 -14.11
CA ARG A 173 1.49 15.66 -14.81
C ARG A 173 1.77 14.94 -16.14
N PHE A 174 1.31 13.70 -16.30
CA PHE A 174 1.54 12.88 -17.51
C PHE A 174 0.50 13.18 -18.61
N GLN A 175 -0.50 13.97 -18.29
CA GLN A 175 -1.59 14.35 -19.19
C GLN A 175 -1.48 15.80 -19.67
N ALA A 176 -0.32 16.43 -19.41
CA ALA A 176 -0.06 17.79 -19.89
C ALA A 176 -0.10 17.82 -21.44
N GLY A 177 -0.92 18.73 -21.99
CA GLY A 177 -1.08 18.87 -23.44
C GLY A 177 -2.13 17.96 -24.08
N LEU A 178 -2.68 16.97 -23.36
CA LEU A 178 -3.77 16.15 -23.89
C LEU A 178 -5.09 16.94 -23.95
N SER A 179 -5.92 16.66 -24.95
CA SER A 179 -7.32 17.13 -25.01
C SER A 179 -8.16 16.49 -23.88
N ALA A 180 -9.38 16.99 -23.67
CA ALA A 180 -10.29 16.41 -22.68
C ALA A 180 -10.72 14.97 -23.05
N ASP A 181 -10.84 14.65 -24.33
CA ASP A 181 -11.17 13.31 -24.79
C ASP A 181 -10.02 12.34 -24.58
N GLU A 182 -8.80 12.69 -24.99
CA GLU A 182 -7.60 11.88 -24.75
C GLU A 182 -7.34 11.66 -23.27
N THR A 183 -7.51 12.69 -22.44
CA THR A 183 -7.41 12.58 -20.97
C THR A 183 -8.45 11.60 -20.41
N ALA A 184 -9.70 11.66 -20.90
CA ALA A 184 -10.76 10.75 -20.47
C ALA A 184 -10.48 9.30 -20.87
N ASP A 185 -9.97 9.08 -22.09
CA ASP A 185 -9.61 7.74 -22.57
C ASP A 185 -8.46 7.17 -21.73
N HIS A 186 -7.44 7.97 -21.47
CA HIS A 186 -6.30 7.60 -20.64
C HIS A 186 -6.73 7.25 -19.21
N ASN A 187 -7.59 8.07 -18.59
CA ASN A 187 -8.11 7.83 -17.24
C ASN A 187 -8.99 6.57 -17.18
N THR A 188 -9.84 6.35 -18.19
CA THR A 188 -10.69 5.16 -18.27
C THR A 188 -9.84 3.91 -18.33
N PHE A 189 -8.85 3.89 -19.25
CA PHE A 189 -7.93 2.76 -19.38
C PHE A 189 -7.15 2.52 -18.08
N PHE A 190 -6.58 3.57 -17.48
CA PHE A 190 -5.79 3.44 -16.26
C PHE A 190 -6.59 2.85 -15.11
N VAL A 191 -7.80 3.39 -14.85
CA VAL A 191 -8.60 2.95 -13.70
C VAL A 191 -9.15 1.54 -13.92
N SER A 192 -9.51 1.13 -15.17
CA SER A 192 -9.99 -0.21 -15.45
C SER A 192 -8.91 -1.28 -15.39
N GLU A 193 -7.70 -0.97 -15.89
CA GLU A 193 -6.64 -1.97 -16.05
C GLU A 193 -5.60 -1.95 -14.90
N ALA A 194 -5.30 -0.75 -14.37
CA ALA A 194 -4.22 -0.59 -13.40
C ALA A 194 -4.70 -0.50 -11.95
N THR A 195 -6.01 -0.37 -11.70
CA THR A 195 -6.51 -0.26 -10.32
C THR A 195 -7.70 -1.20 -10.04
N ARG A 196 -7.77 -1.68 -8.79
CA ARG A 196 -8.87 -2.50 -8.29
C ARG A 196 -9.24 -2.10 -6.86
N TYR A 197 -10.08 -1.09 -6.75
CA TYR A 197 -10.59 -0.66 -5.45
C TYR A 197 -11.76 -1.53 -4.98
N ILE A 198 -11.62 -2.22 -3.86
CA ILE A 198 -12.70 -3.00 -3.26
C ILE A 198 -13.19 -2.39 -1.94
N ALA A 199 -14.40 -2.74 -1.53
CA ALA A 199 -15.00 -2.23 -0.31
C ALA A 199 -14.34 -2.84 0.96
N THR A 200 -14.40 -2.13 2.08
CA THR A 200 -13.90 -2.64 3.38
C THR A 200 -14.59 -3.94 3.80
N SER A 201 -15.86 -4.15 3.44
CA SER A 201 -16.58 -5.40 3.68
C SER A 201 -15.95 -6.59 2.97
N CYS A 202 -15.49 -6.40 1.72
CA CYS A 202 -14.80 -7.46 0.96
C CYS A 202 -13.48 -7.85 1.62
N TYR A 203 -12.68 -6.89 2.08
CA TYR A 203 -11.45 -7.20 2.83
C TYR A 203 -11.71 -8.01 4.10
N ARG A 204 -12.80 -7.72 4.83
CA ARG A 204 -13.17 -8.50 6.00
C ARG A 204 -13.49 -9.96 5.67
N VAL A 205 -14.12 -10.21 4.52
CA VAL A 205 -14.37 -11.57 4.02
C VAL A 205 -13.04 -12.23 3.64
N ILE A 206 -12.24 -11.58 2.81
CA ILE A 206 -10.95 -12.10 2.36
C ILE A 206 -10.07 -12.51 3.56
N PHE A 207 -9.89 -11.64 4.55
CA PHE A 207 -9.02 -11.96 5.69
C PHE A 207 -9.51 -13.17 6.49
N ARG A 208 -10.84 -13.34 6.62
CA ARG A 208 -11.42 -14.50 7.32
C ARG A 208 -11.27 -15.79 6.52
N GLU A 209 -11.56 -15.75 5.23
CA GLU A 209 -11.48 -16.91 4.34
C GLU A 209 -10.05 -17.38 4.15
N VAL A 210 -9.11 -16.45 3.98
CA VAL A 210 -7.67 -16.75 3.92
C VAL A 210 -7.14 -17.26 5.26
N GLY A 211 -7.72 -16.87 6.39
CA GLY A 211 -7.35 -17.37 7.72
C GLY A 211 -6.54 -16.42 8.58
N PHE A 212 -6.44 -15.15 8.21
CA PHE A 212 -5.82 -14.13 9.06
C PHE A 212 -6.71 -13.71 10.23
N GLN A 213 -6.13 -13.50 11.40
CA GLN A 213 -6.69 -12.62 12.41
C GLN A 213 -6.41 -11.18 11.97
N TYR A 214 -7.41 -10.30 12.03
CA TYR A 214 -7.25 -8.93 11.55
C TYR A 214 -7.84 -7.89 12.49
N ARG A 215 -7.24 -6.69 12.44
CA ARG A 215 -7.71 -5.48 13.13
C ARG A 215 -7.48 -4.28 12.23
N PHE A 216 -8.42 -3.34 12.25
CA PHE A 216 -8.22 -2.03 11.66
C PHE A 216 -7.56 -1.12 12.70
N ALA A 217 -6.39 -0.60 12.38
CA ALA A 217 -5.46 0.08 13.28
C ALA A 217 -5.34 1.58 12.98
N GLU A 218 -6.42 2.23 12.51
CA GLU A 218 -6.39 3.67 12.23
C GLU A 218 -6.16 4.48 13.51
N GLN A 219 -6.69 4.06 14.65
CA GLN A 219 -6.47 4.75 15.92
C GLN A 219 -5.00 4.75 16.28
N GLU A 220 -4.36 3.58 16.24
CA GLU A 220 -2.94 3.40 16.53
C GLU A 220 -2.08 4.19 15.54
N PHE A 221 -2.48 4.26 14.27
CA PHE A 221 -1.81 5.06 13.25
C PHE A 221 -1.82 6.55 13.59
N PHE A 222 -2.98 7.10 13.98
CA PHE A 222 -3.08 8.51 14.35
C PHE A 222 -2.34 8.82 15.65
N ASP A 223 -2.41 7.95 16.63
CA ASP A 223 -1.75 8.12 17.93
C ASP A 223 -0.21 8.06 17.80
N SER A 224 0.28 7.25 16.88
CA SER A 224 1.70 7.08 16.58
C SER A 224 2.28 8.13 15.62
N HIS A 225 1.47 9.03 15.09
CA HIS A 225 1.92 9.95 14.05
C HIS A 225 2.73 11.12 14.64
N ASP A 226 3.85 11.50 13.99
CA ASP A 226 4.72 12.60 14.44
C ASP A 226 4.03 13.97 14.38
N ARG A 227 3.12 14.17 13.41
CA ARG A 227 2.42 15.45 13.22
C ARG A 227 1.34 15.65 14.27
N PRO A 228 1.38 16.78 15.05
CA PRO A 228 0.35 17.06 16.06
C PRO A 228 -1.08 17.12 15.51
N SER A 229 -1.27 17.60 14.27
CA SER A 229 -2.57 17.64 13.59
C SER A 229 -3.16 16.25 13.39
N MET A 230 -2.33 15.27 13.03
CA MET A 230 -2.77 13.88 12.87
C MET A 230 -3.17 13.26 14.22
N ARG A 231 -2.37 13.48 15.28
CA ARG A 231 -2.73 13.04 16.63
C ARG A 231 -4.02 13.69 17.14
N ALA A 232 -4.27 14.94 16.76
CA ALA A 232 -5.54 15.61 17.10
C ALA A 232 -6.74 14.92 16.44
N ILE A 233 -6.62 14.42 15.21
CA ILE A 233 -7.66 13.61 14.56
C ILE A 233 -7.91 12.31 15.35
N GLY A 234 -6.87 11.67 15.87
CA GLY A 234 -6.99 10.47 16.72
C GLY A 234 -7.90 10.70 17.93
N LYS A 235 -7.86 11.90 18.53
CA LYS A 235 -8.71 12.27 19.67
C LYS A 235 -10.21 12.36 19.35
N LEU A 236 -10.59 12.39 18.08
CA LEU A 236 -12.00 12.39 17.65
C LEU A 236 -12.65 11.00 17.76
N GLY A 237 -11.86 9.97 18.04
CA GLY A 237 -12.29 8.62 18.36
C GLY A 237 -12.88 7.82 17.18
N ARG A 238 -13.58 6.74 17.53
CA ARG A 238 -14.06 5.73 16.57
C ARG A 238 -14.85 6.25 15.36
N PRO A 239 -15.72 7.26 15.46
CA PRO A 239 -16.43 7.80 14.28
C PRO A 239 -15.46 8.37 13.24
N ALA A 240 -14.47 9.16 13.67
CA ALA A 240 -13.46 9.74 12.78
C ALA A 240 -12.60 8.64 12.12
N MET A 241 -12.25 7.58 12.86
CA MET A 241 -11.52 6.44 12.32
C MET A 241 -12.33 5.70 11.23
N ARG A 242 -13.65 5.57 11.42
CA ARG A 242 -14.54 5.00 10.39
C ARG A 242 -14.61 5.87 9.14
N LEU A 243 -14.68 7.18 9.28
CA LEU A 243 -14.67 8.12 8.16
C LEU A 243 -13.33 8.05 7.41
N TYR A 244 -12.22 8.08 8.13
CA TYR A 244 -10.89 7.95 7.53
C TYR A 244 -10.74 6.66 6.72
N ARG A 245 -11.13 5.53 7.31
CA ARG A 245 -11.14 4.20 6.65
C ARG A 245 -12.00 4.16 5.39
N THR A 246 -13.12 4.89 5.41
CA THR A 246 -14.08 4.90 4.30
C THR A 246 -13.62 5.80 3.15
N PHE A 247 -13.01 6.94 3.48
CA PHE A 247 -12.75 8.01 2.52
C PHE A 247 -11.27 8.29 2.26
N ARG A 248 -10.34 7.69 3.02
CA ARG A 248 -8.91 7.94 2.81
C ARG A 248 -8.10 6.66 2.67
N SER A 249 -7.89 5.94 3.77
CA SER A 249 -7.08 4.71 3.75
C SER A 249 -7.50 3.79 4.90
N ARG A 250 -7.31 2.50 4.69
CA ARG A 250 -7.43 1.47 5.71
C ARG A 250 -6.05 1.15 6.23
N ILE A 251 -5.89 1.21 7.54
CA ILE A 251 -4.68 0.71 8.21
C ILE A 251 -5.04 -0.67 8.73
N VAL A 252 -4.50 -1.70 8.11
CA VAL A 252 -4.87 -3.09 8.38
C VAL A 252 -3.71 -3.80 9.05
N TYR A 253 -3.92 -4.21 10.28
CA TYR A 253 -3.05 -5.14 10.97
C TYR A 253 -3.56 -6.56 10.78
N LEU A 254 -2.68 -7.47 10.40
CA LEU A 254 -2.92 -8.90 10.22
C LEU A 254 -2.00 -9.69 11.15
N ARG A 255 -2.48 -10.85 11.64
CA ARG A 255 -1.68 -11.83 12.34
C ARG A 255 -1.97 -13.23 11.81
N LYS A 256 -0.94 -13.97 11.44
CA LYS A 256 -1.09 -15.39 11.14
C LYS A 256 -1.28 -16.16 12.45
N PRO A 257 -2.31 -17.02 12.59
CA PRO A 257 -2.45 -17.88 13.77
C PRO A 257 -1.23 -18.76 13.99
N ASP A 258 -0.95 -19.10 15.25
CA ASP A 258 0.17 -19.98 15.62
C ASP A 258 -0.03 -21.43 15.17
N SER A 259 -1.29 -21.85 15.02
CA SER A 259 -1.69 -23.17 14.51
C SER A 259 -2.74 -23.00 13.42
N PRO A 260 -2.74 -23.83 12.36
CA PRO A 260 -3.83 -23.85 11.39
C PRO A 260 -5.14 -24.19 12.11
N ARG A 261 -6.23 -23.52 11.71
CA ARG A 261 -7.58 -23.84 12.16
C ARG A 261 -8.08 -25.11 11.52
#